data_5fb0c4c4ff82b64697b07459ee312609
#
_entry.id   5fb0c4c4ff82b64697b07459ee312609
#
_cell.length_a   1.000
_cell.length_b   1.000
_cell.length_c   1.000
_cell.angle_alpha   90.00
_cell.angle_beta   90.00
_cell.angle_gamma   90.00
#
_symmetry.space_group_name_H-M   'P 1'
#
loop_
_entity.id
_entity.type
_entity.pdbx_description
1 polymer ?
#
loop_
_entity_poly.entity_id
_entity_poly.type
_entity_poly.pdbx_seq_one_letter_code
_entity_poly.pdbx_strand_id
1 'polypeptide(L)'
;MDSGNNLRIGLPSKGRLSDIAGDLLKQAGLSFRRQSRGLFARVSGLPVELIFLRTDDIPTLCAEGAIDMGITGSDLLEESGGSAEVRMRLGVGRCRLAICVPDDANLNSAADLDGKRIATSFPAITKRYLAKHQASAHLVALSGSVEVMIQLGVADAIVDLVETGSTLAANRLRILEEIDSYETVLIQNDRCRDTETADRVVRRLEGVVIARDYSLLEYNVPRSKLEAAEAITPGFNSPTVNTLEDPEWCSVRVMVKRGAVIDAMERLETVGASAVIETPISNCRL
;
A
#
# COMPACT_ATOMS: atom_id res chain seq x y z
N MET A 1 14.57 33.45 5.16
CA MET A 1 14.61 31.99 5.31
C MET A 1 14.07 31.40 4.02
N ASP A 2 14.97 30.83 3.27
CA ASP A 2 14.75 30.43 1.88
C ASP A 2 13.72 29.29 1.79
N SER A 3 12.45 29.61 1.55
CA SER A 3 11.35 28.65 1.39
C SER A 3 11.21 28.16 -0.07
N GLY A 4 12.15 28.58 -0.94
CA GLY A 4 12.06 28.35 -2.37
C GLY A 4 12.54 26.98 -2.88
N ASN A 5 13.24 26.20 -2.05
CA ASN A 5 13.96 25.00 -2.53
C ASN A 5 13.66 23.71 -1.75
N ASN A 6 12.62 23.67 -0.94
CA ASN A 6 12.26 22.45 -0.23
C ASN A 6 11.43 21.52 -1.15
N LEU A 7 11.77 20.23 -1.15
CA LEU A 7 10.96 19.20 -1.77
C LEU A 7 9.58 19.14 -1.12
N ARG A 8 8.51 19.26 -1.89
CA ARG A 8 7.14 19.26 -1.41
C ARG A 8 6.50 17.90 -1.59
N ILE A 9 6.04 17.30 -0.47
CA ILE A 9 5.39 15.99 -0.49
C ILE A 9 3.94 16.13 -0.01
N GLY A 10 2.98 15.82 -0.89
CA GLY A 10 1.56 15.76 -0.57
C GLY A 10 1.22 14.50 0.23
N LEU A 11 0.50 14.68 1.34
CA LEU A 11 0.03 13.58 2.18
C LEU A 11 -1.48 13.70 2.42
N PRO A 12 -2.19 12.57 2.55
CA PRO A 12 -3.58 12.59 2.98
C PRO A 12 -3.75 13.31 4.31
N SER A 13 -4.71 14.24 4.39
CA SER A 13 -4.92 15.07 5.59
C SER A 13 -5.71 14.36 6.68
N LYS A 14 -6.47 13.30 6.34
CA LYS A 14 -7.37 12.55 7.23
C LYS A 14 -7.63 11.13 6.70
N GLY A 15 -8.22 10.31 7.55
CA GLY A 15 -8.62 8.94 7.23
C GLY A 15 -7.45 7.96 7.34
N ARG A 16 -7.73 6.68 7.11
CA ARG A 16 -6.80 5.57 7.26
C ARG A 16 -5.48 5.77 6.50
N LEU A 17 -5.56 6.30 5.28
CA LEU A 17 -4.36 6.52 4.47
C LEU A 17 -3.44 7.60 5.06
N SER A 18 -4.00 8.59 5.79
CA SER A 18 -3.21 9.58 6.54
C SER A 18 -2.35 8.93 7.63
N ASP A 19 -2.94 7.98 8.36
CA ASP A 19 -2.24 7.28 9.45
C ASP A 19 -1.15 6.38 8.88
N ILE A 20 -1.46 5.61 7.83
CA ILE A 20 -0.51 4.76 7.10
C ILE A 20 0.68 5.58 6.57
N ALA A 21 0.41 6.71 5.90
CA ALA A 21 1.45 7.58 5.35
C ALA A 21 2.32 8.18 6.47
N GLY A 22 1.71 8.62 7.56
CA GLY A 22 2.42 9.17 8.72
C GLY A 22 3.37 8.14 9.37
N ASP A 23 2.91 6.92 9.52
CA ASP A 23 3.71 5.82 10.10
C ASP A 23 4.84 5.38 9.18
N LEU A 24 4.60 5.29 7.86
CA LEU A 24 5.64 5.04 6.86
C LEU A 24 6.77 6.06 6.95
N LEU A 25 6.41 7.34 6.96
CA LEU A 25 7.39 8.42 7.04
C LEU A 25 8.20 8.37 8.34
N LYS A 26 7.54 8.12 9.49
CA LYS A 26 8.23 7.97 10.78
C LYS A 26 9.22 6.80 10.78
N GLN A 27 8.78 5.62 10.28
CA GLN A 27 9.64 4.43 10.15
C GLN A 27 10.81 4.67 9.19
N ALA A 28 10.61 5.49 8.15
CA ALA A 28 11.65 5.93 7.23
C ALA A 28 12.61 6.98 7.83
N GLY A 29 12.46 7.37 9.11
CA GLY A 29 13.25 8.41 9.76
C GLY A 29 12.95 9.82 9.23
N LEU A 30 11.76 10.03 8.65
CA LEU A 30 11.27 11.32 8.19
C LEU A 30 10.38 11.93 9.29
N SER A 31 11.00 12.29 10.41
CA SER A 31 10.30 12.80 11.58
C SER A 31 9.77 14.22 11.34
N PHE A 32 8.52 14.43 11.67
CA PHE A 32 7.85 15.73 11.57
C PHE A 32 6.86 15.94 12.71
N ARG A 33 6.52 17.19 12.96
CA ARG A 33 5.48 17.58 13.93
C ARG A 33 4.39 18.34 13.18
N ARG A 34 3.20 17.77 13.10
CA ARG A 34 2.02 18.43 12.59
C ARG A 34 1.30 19.15 13.74
N GLN A 35 1.02 20.45 13.59
CA GLN A 35 0.13 21.16 14.50
C GLN A 35 -1.33 20.73 14.26
N SER A 36 -2.17 20.81 15.29
CA SER A 36 -3.59 20.52 15.14
C SER A 36 -4.18 21.35 13.98
N ARG A 37 -4.79 20.68 13.01
CA ARG A 37 -5.31 21.27 11.76
C ARG A 37 -4.28 21.99 10.87
N GLY A 38 -2.98 21.84 11.14
CA GLY A 38 -1.91 22.37 10.28
C GLY A 38 -1.95 21.72 8.90
N LEU A 39 -1.81 22.55 7.86
CA LEU A 39 -1.75 22.10 6.47
C LEU A 39 -0.31 21.81 6.03
N PHE A 40 0.68 22.26 6.78
CA PHE A 40 2.09 22.12 6.48
C PHE A 40 2.86 21.59 7.69
N ALA A 41 3.91 20.80 7.41
CA ALA A 41 4.90 20.41 8.40
C ALA A 41 6.27 20.29 7.73
N ARG A 42 7.35 20.52 8.48
CA ARG A 42 8.71 20.32 7.99
C ARG A 42 9.29 19.05 8.55
N VAL A 43 10.03 18.33 7.71
CA VAL A 43 10.78 17.14 8.12
C VAL A 43 12.08 17.60 8.79
N SER A 44 12.38 17.05 9.96
CA SER A 44 13.60 17.36 10.69
C SER A 44 14.83 16.85 9.97
N GLY A 45 15.81 17.72 9.72
CA GLY A 45 17.11 17.34 9.13
C GLY A 45 17.11 17.10 7.61
N LEU A 46 15.99 17.41 6.91
CA LEU A 46 15.92 17.37 5.46
C LEU A 46 15.16 18.59 4.91
N PRO A 47 15.53 19.10 3.72
CA PRO A 47 14.81 20.18 3.05
C PRO A 47 13.49 19.67 2.45
N VAL A 48 12.63 19.08 3.28
CA VAL A 48 11.34 18.51 2.89
C VAL A 48 10.21 19.20 3.62
N GLU A 49 9.21 19.63 2.88
CA GLU A 49 7.95 20.17 3.38
C GLU A 49 6.81 19.22 3.05
N LEU A 50 6.07 18.81 4.08
CA LEU A 50 4.88 17.97 3.96
C LEU A 50 3.65 18.86 3.84
N ILE A 51 2.77 18.56 2.89
CA ILE A 51 1.54 19.30 2.65
C ILE A 51 0.36 18.34 2.82
N PHE A 52 -0.54 18.64 3.76
CA PHE A 52 -1.69 17.79 4.08
C PHE A 52 -2.90 18.19 3.25
N LEU A 53 -3.28 17.31 2.33
CA LEU A 53 -4.26 17.52 1.28
C LEU A 53 -5.43 16.54 1.38
N ARG A 54 -6.48 16.76 0.62
CA ARG A 54 -7.44 15.69 0.31
C ARG A 54 -6.73 14.65 -0.56
N THR A 55 -7.01 13.38 -0.31
CA THR A 55 -6.35 12.28 -1.03
C THR A 55 -6.60 12.36 -2.54
N ASP A 56 -7.82 12.76 -2.92
CA ASP A 56 -8.27 12.90 -4.31
C ASP A 56 -7.55 14.02 -5.07
N ASP A 57 -7.10 15.07 -4.36
CA ASP A 57 -6.43 16.23 -4.96
C ASP A 57 -4.92 15.96 -5.21
N ILE A 58 -4.32 14.98 -4.51
CA ILE A 58 -2.87 14.73 -4.56
C ILE A 58 -2.39 14.41 -5.98
N PRO A 59 -3.03 13.52 -6.77
CA PRO A 59 -2.60 13.21 -8.13
C PRO A 59 -2.60 14.46 -9.03
N THR A 60 -3.67 15.25 -8.97
CA THR A 60 -3.82 16.47 -9.77
C THR A 60 -2.76 17.52 -9.41
N LEU A 61 -2.57 17.79 -8.10
CA LEU A 61 -1.57 18.76 -7.64
C LEU A 61 -0.13 18.32 -7.95
N CYS A 62 0.12 17.01 -7.96
CA CYS A 62 1.39 16.45 -8.39
C CYS A 62 1.61 16.64 -9.89
N ALA A 63 0.63 16.32 -10.72
CA ALA A 63 0.69 16.51 -12.18
C ALA A 63 0.91 17.98 -12.57
N GLU A 64 0.24 18.91 -11.86
CA GLU A 64 0.39 20.35 -12.07
C GLU A 64 1.71 20.93 -11.51
N GLY A 65 2.51 20.16 -10.79
CA GLY A 65 3.78 20.60 -10.20
C GLY A 65 3.64 21.52 -8.98
N ALA A 66 2.45 21.55 -8.35
CA ALA A 66 2.25 22.24 -7.07
C ALA A 66 2.98 21.53 -5.93
N ILE A 67 3.04 20.20 -6.00
CA ILE A 67 3.85 19.32 -5.16
C ILE A 67 4.78 18.48 -6.04
N ASP A 68 5.94 18.11 -5.50
CA ASP A 68 6.95 17.34 -6.22
C ASP A 68 6.68 15.84 -6.14
N MET A 69 6.16 15.38 -5.00
CA MET A 69 5.79 14.00 -4.73
C MET A 69 4.48 13.92 -3.97
N GLY A 70 3.84 12.74 -3.95
CA GLY A 70 2.63 12.53 -3.17
C GLY A 70 2.41 11.07 -2.78
N ILE A 71 1.79 10.83 -1.62
CA ILE A 71 1.30 9.52 -1.22
C ILE A 71 -0.21 9.48 -1.44
N THR A 72 -0.67 8.58 -2.30
CA THR A 72 -2.08 8.43 -2.69
C THR A 72 -2.42 6.99 -3.04
N GLY A 73 -3.67 6.70 -3.37
CA GLY A 73 -4.08 5.43 -3.98
C GLY A 73 -3.78 5.40 -5.48
N SER A 74 -3.39 4.25 -6.01
CA SER A 74 -3.20 4.08 -7.45
C SER A 74 -4.52 4.15 -8.22
N ASP A 75 -5.65 3.89 -7.57
CA ASP A 75 -7.02 4.13 -8.04
C ASP A 75 -7.29 5.62 -8.31
N LEU A 76 -6.92 6.49 -7.38
CA LEU A 76 -7.09 7.93 -7.52
C LEU A 76 -6.17 8.53 -8.58
N LEU A 77 -4.95 7.98 -8.71
CA LEU A 77 -4.05 8.37 -9.79
C LEU A 77 -4.66 8.02 -11.15
N GLU A 78 -5.18 6.80 -11.31
CA GLU A 78 -5.82 6.35 -12.54
C GLU A 78 -7.11 7.13 -12.84
N GLU A 79 -7.93 7.40 -11.82
CA GLU A 79 -9.17 8.16 -11.95
C GLU A 79 -8.90 9.60 -12.41
N SER A 80 -7.85 10.23 -11.87
CA SER A 80 -7.47 11.61 -12.22
C SER A 80 -7.03 11.77 -13.67
N GLY A 81 -6.56 10.69 -14.32
CA GLY A 81 -5.93 10.76 -15.65
C GLY A 81 -4.64 11.58 -15.68
N GLY A 82 -4.09 11.89 -14.49
CA GLY A 82 -2.90 12.73 -14.35
C GLY A 82 -1.61 12.04 -14.85
N SER A 83 -0.61 12.85 -15.21
CA SER A 83 0.68 12.42 -15.77
C SER A 83 1.75 12.12 -14.72
N ALA A 84 1.40 12.13 -13.41
CA ALA A 84 2.37 11.84 -12.36
C ALA A 84 2.85 10.37 -12.42
N GLU A 85 4.15 10.16 -12.26
CA GLU A 85 4.76 8.83 -12.34
C GLU A 85 4.69 8.11 -10.99
N VAL A 86 4.40 6.80 -11.02
CA VAL A 86 4.52 5.94 -9.84
C VAL A 86 5.99 5.63 -9.59
N ARG A 87 6.57 6.29 -8.59
CA ARG A 87 7.96 6.05 -8.17
C ARG A 87 8.12 4.78 -7.35
N MET A 88 7.11 4.44 -6.55
CA MET A 88 7.16 3.27 -5.69
C MET A 88 5.76 2.81 -5.26
N ARG A 89 5.55 1.49 -5.24
CA ARG A 89 4.42 0.85 -4.58
C ARG A 89 4.76 0.65 -3.10
N LEU A 90 3.83 1.02 -2.22
CA LEU A 90 4.09 1.03 -0.76
C LEU A 90 3.66 -0.28 -0.07
N GLY A 91 3.04 -1.22 -0.82
CA GLY A 91 2.65 -2.54 -0.34
C GLY A 91 1.56 -2.53 0.75
N VAL A 92 0.84 -1.42 0.90
CA VAL A 92 -0.20 -1.20 1.92
C VAL A 92 -1.47 -0.63 1.30
N GLY A 93 -2.59 -0.70 2.03
CA GLY A 93 -3.86 -0.14 1.58
C GLY A 93 -4.39 -0.83 0.32
N ARG A 94 -4.15 -2.14 0.17
CA ARG A 94 -4.65 -2.92 -0.96
C ARG A 94 -6.16 -2.99 -0.93
N CYS A 95 -6.79 -2.75 -2.05
CA CYS A 95 -8.23 -2.82 -2.26
C CYS A 95 -8.53 -3.24 -3.70
N ARG A 96 -9.78 -3.62 -3.95
CA ARG A 96 -10.28 -3.96 -5.29
C ARG A 96 -11.36 -2.96 -5.64
N LEU A 97 -11.36 -2.43 -6.84
CA LEU A 97 -12.50 -1.70 -7.37
C LEU A 97 -13.42 -2.72 -8.04
N ALA A 98 -14.66 -2.76 -7.62
CA ALA A 98 -15.61 -3.74 -8.09
C ALA A 98 -16.96 -3.13 -8.44
N ILE A 99 -17.63 -3.73 -9.41
CA ILE A 99 -19.04 -3.50 -9.69
C ILE A 99 -19.83 -4.34 -8.71
N CYS A 100 -20.71 -3.70 -7.95
CA CYS A 100 -21.56 -4.38 -6.99
C CYS A 100 -23.03 -4.11 -7.29
N VAL A 101 -23.85 -5.15 -7.12
CA VAL A 101 -25.28 -5.15 -7.42
C VAL A 101 -26.06 -5.74 -6.24
N PRO A 102 -27.38 -5.46 -6.11
CA PRO A 102 -28.22 -6.15 -5.14
C PRO A 102 -28.12 -7.68 -5.27
N ASP A 103 -28.18 -8.38 -4.16
CA ASP A 103 -28.09 -9.87 -4.14
C ASP A 103 -29.18 -10.53 -5.00
N ASP A 104 -30.36 -9.91 -5.09
CA ASP A 104 -31.52 -10.38 -5.84
C ASP A 104 -31.60 -9.85 -7.28
N ALA A 105 -30.65 -9.02 -7.70
CA ALA A 105 -30.62 -8.48 -9.06
C ALA A 105 -30.27 -9.56 -10.08
N ASN A 106 -31.06 -9.65 -11.15
CA ASN A 106 -30.81 -10.53 -12.28
C ASN A 106 -29.80 -9.91 -13.26
N LEU A 107 -28.56 -9.65 -12.75
CA LEU A 107 -27.44 -9.12 -13.50
C LEU A 107 -26.27 -10.09 -13.34
N ASN A 108 -25.67 -10.54 -14.44
CA ASN A 108 -24.67 -11.60 -14.43
C ASN A 108 -23.31 -11.17 -15.00
N SER A 109 -23.28 -10.04 -15.70
CA SER A 109 -22.07 -9.52 -16.34
C SER A 109 -22.10 -7.99 -16.44
N ALA A 110 -20.96 -7.38 -16.76
CA ALA A 110 -20.88 -5.94 -17.03
C ALA A 110 -21.73 -5.53 -18.25
N ALA A 111 -21.96 -6.42 -19.20
CA ALA A 111 -22.81 -6.14 -20.37
C ALA A 111 -24.29 -5.90 -19.98
N ASP A 112 -24.76 -6.53 -18.89
CA ASP A 112 -26.14 -6.37 -18.40
C ASP A 112 -26.39 -4.97 -17.78
N LEU A 113 -25.32 -4.20 -17.63
CA LEU A 113 -25.38 -2.83 -17.10
C LEU A 113 -25.67 -1.78 -18.17
N ASP A 114 -25.84 -2.18 -19.43
CA ASP A 114 -26.18 -1.24 -20.50
C ASP A 114 -27.50 -0.52 -20.19
N GLY A 115 -27.48 0.82 -20.30
CA GLY A 115 -28.61 1.68 -19.96
C GLY A 115 -28.95 1.79 -18.47
N LYS A 116 -28.21 1.13 -17.56
CA LYS A 116 -28.43 1.18 -16.10
C LYS A 116 -27.84 2.45 -15.48
N ARG A 117 -28.27 2.75 -14.25
CA ARG A 117 -27.69 3.82 -13.43
C ARG A 117 -26.67 3.24 -12.48
N ILE A 118 -25.46 3.77 -12.49
CA ILE A 118 -24.35 3.29 -11.65
C ILE A 118 -23.84 4.46 -10.80
N ALA A 119 -23.92 4.31 -9.48
CA ALA A 119 -23.33 5.28 -8.56
C ALA A 119 -21.86 4.93 -8.29
N THR A 120 -20.97 5.92 -8.37
CA THR A 120 -19.54 5.69 -8.19
C THR A 120 -18.78 6.95 -7.80
N SER A 121 -17.66 6.76 -7.08
CA SER A 121 -16.63 7.78 -6.87
C SER A 121 -15.52 7.71 -7.93
N PHE A 122 -15.60 6.76 -8.87
CA PHE A 122 -14.61 6.48 -9.91
C PHE A 122 -15.23 6.50 -11.32
N PRO A 123 -15.83 7.63 -11.75
CA PRO A 123 -16.55 7.68 -13.02
C PRO A 123 -15.67 7.46 -14.25
N ALA A 124 -14.39 7.90 -14.25
CA ALA A 124 -13.51 7.73 -15.40
C ALA A 124 -13.08 6.27 -15.58
N ILE A 125 -12.70 5.58 -14.50
CA ILE A 125 -12.36 4.16 -14.52
C ILE A 125 -13.59 3.34 -14.92
N THR A 126 -14.75 3.61 -14.30
CA THR A 126 -16.00 2.90 -14.59
C THR A 126 -16.39 3.03 -16.05
N LYS A 127 -16.33 4.24 -16.61
CA LYS A 127 -16.65 4.49 -18.03
C LYS A 127 -15.73 3.69 -18.97
N ARG A 128 -14.41 3.69 -18.69
CA ARG A 128 -13.44 2.94 -19.50
C ARG A 128 -13.69 1.42 -19.43
N TYR A 129 -14.00 0.92 -18.24
CA TYR A 129 -14.30 -0.49 -18.04
C TYR A 129 -15.54 -0.93 -18.81
N LEU A 130 -16.66 -0.21 -18.65
CA LEU A 130 -17.90 -0.52 -19.36
C LEU A 130 -17.72 -0.47 -20.87
N ALA A 131 -16.98 0.50 -21.40
CA ALA A 131 -16.72 0.60 -22.85
C ALA A 131 -15.97 -0.64 -23.40
N LYS A 132 -15.04 -1.24 -22.63
CA LYS A 132 -14.40 -2.50 -23.01
C LYS A 132 -15.37 -3.67 -23.07
N HIS A 133 -16.45 -3.64 -22.30
CA HIS A 133 -17.51 -4.65 -22.27
C HIS A 133 -18.72 -4.28 -23.14
N GLN A 134 -18.56 -3.28 -24.04
CA GLN A 134 -19.60 -2.81 -24.96
C GLN A 134 -20.90 -2.37 -24.26
N ALA A 135 -20.79 -1.91 -23.01
CA ALA A 135 -21.89 -1.38 -22.22
C ALA A 135 -21.75 0.16 -22.03
N SER A 136 -22.88 0.84 -21.97
CA SER A 136 -22.95 2.27 -21.64
C SER A 136 -23.99 2.49 -20.55
N ALA A 137 -23.60 3.07 -19.43
CA ALA A 137 -24.46 3.32 -18.27
C ALA A 137 -24.55 4.81 -17.96
N HIS A 138 -25.62 5.19 -17.27
CA HIS A 138 -25.74 6.52 -16.70
C HIS A 138 -24.98 6.58 -15.37
N LEU A 139 -23.83 7.29 -15.33
CA LEU A 139 -23.00 7.39 -14.13
C LEU A 139 -23.51 8.52 -13.22
N VAL A 140 -23.78 8.17 -11.97
CA VAL A 140 -24.07 9.11 -10.88
C VAL A 140 -22.79 9.30 -10.07
N ALA A 141 -22.04 10.38 -10.36
CA ALA A 141 -20.77 10.66 -9.70
C ALA A 141 -21.00 11.21 -8.29
N LEU A 142 -20.35 10.61 -7.30
CA LEU A 142 -20.44 10.94 -5.88
C LEU A 142 -19.06 10.98 -5.24
N SER A 143 -18.96 11.60 -4.07
CA SER A 143 -17.70 11.67 -3.29
C SER A 143 -17.67 10.71 -2.08
N GLY A 144 -18.48 9.66 -2.10
CA GLY A 144 -18.56 8.63 -1.05
C GLY A 144 -20.00 8.19 -0.77
N SER A 145 -20.18 7.19 0.10
CA SER A 145 -21.47 6.61 0.51
C SER A 145 -22.32 6.13 -0.69
N VAL A 146 -21.67 5.56 -1.68
CA VAL A 146 -22.32 5.13 -2.93
C VAL A 146 -23.30 3.97 -2.70
N GLU A 147 -23.07 3.14 -1.70
CA GLU A 147 -23.91 1.99 -1.32
C GLU A 147 -25.34 2.39 -0.94
N VAL A 148 -25.53 3.57 -0.40
CA VAL A 148 -26.86 4.09 -0.03
C VAL A 148 -27.73 4.39 -1.27
N MET A 149 -27.11 4.63 -2.42
CA MET A 149 -27.81 5.04 -3.64
C MET A 149 -28.74 3.95 -4.18
N ILE A 150 -28.42 2.67 -3.93
CA ILE A 150 -29.28 1.55 -4.28
C ILE A 150 -30.54 1.56 -3.40
N GLN A 151 -30.40 1.73 -2.09
CA GLN A 151 -31.55 1.78 -1.16
C GLN A 151 -32.47 2.98 -1.43
N LEU A 152 -31.89 4.10 -1.88
CA LEU A 152 -32.66 5.28 -2.28
C LEU A 152 -33.30 5.16 -3.68
N GLY A 153 -33.07 4.06 -4.40
CA GLY A 153 -33.58 3.86 -5.76
C GLY A 153 -32.96 4.81 -6.80
N VAL A 154 -31.81 5.42 -6.50
CA VAL A 154 -31.09 6.33 -7.40
C VAL A 154 -30.21 5.58 -8.38
N ALA A 155 -29.66 4.43 -7.98
CA ALA A 155 -28.78 3.58 -8.78
C ALA A 155 -29.24 2.13 -8.79
N ASP A 156 -28.93 1.43 -9.88
CA ASP A 156 -29.23 0.01 -10.08
C ASP A 156 -27.98 -0.86 -9.74
N ALA A 157 -26.79 -0.26 -9.79
CA ALA A 157 -25.51 -0.82 -9.39
C ALA A 157 -24.60 0.26 -8.79
N ILE A 158 -23.54 -0.17 -8.12
CA ILE A 158 -22.46 0.71 -7.67
C ILE A 158 -21.11 0.23 -8.16
N VAL A 159 -20.15 1.15 -8.26
CA VAL A 159 -18.72 0.82 -8.38
C VAL A 159 -18.01 1.47 -7.23
N ASP A 160 -17.40 0.66 -6.39
CA ASP A 160 -16.72 1.10 -5.17
C ASP A 160 -15.54 0.22 -4.81
N LEU A 161 -14.70 0.73 -3.90
CA LEU A 161 -13.56 0.00 -3.35
C LEU A 161 -14.03 -1.05 -2.33
N VAL A 162 -13.54 -2.26 -2.51
CA VAL A 162 -13.82 -3.40 -1.64
C VAL A 162 -12.53 -3.91 -1.03
N GLU A 163 -12.43 -3.87 0.29
CA GLU A 163 -11.32 -4.50 1.04
C GLU A 163 -11.74 -5.89 1.53
N THR A 164 -12.67 -5.96 2.49
CA THR A 164 -13.13 -7.20 3.12
C THR A 164 -14.52 -7.65 2.67
N GLY A 165 -15.28 -6.76 2.03
CA GLY A 165 -16.66 -7.02 1.63
C GLY A 165 -17.71 -6.87 2.74
N SER A 166 -17.33 -6.51 3.96
CA SER A 166 -18.26 -6.37 5.10
C SER A 166 -19.36 -5.32 4.84
N THR A 167 -19.00 -4.19 4.22
CA THR A 167 -19.95 -3.13 3.83
C THR A 167 -20.96 -3.64 2.80
N LEU A 168 -20.52 -4.44 1.84
CA LEU A 168 -21.41 -5.04 0.83
C LEU A 168 -22.43 -5.98 1.50
N ALA A 169 -21.97 -6.87 2.36
CA ALA A 169 -22.85 -7.81 3.08
C ALA A 169 -23.89 -7.09 3.94
N ALA A 170 -23.48 -6.01 4.63
CA ALA A 170 -24.38 -5.18 5.44
C ALA A 170 -25.47 -4.49 4.61
N ASN A 171 -25.22 -4.21 3.33
CA ASN A 171 -26.14 -3.55 2.41
C ASN A 171 -26.83 -4.50 1.41
N ARG A 172 -26.72 -5.83 1.60
CA ARG A 172 -27.26 -6.88 0.71
C ARG A 172 -26.79 -6.70 -0.74
N LEU A 173 -25.49 -6.47 -0.89
CA LEU A 173 -24.84 -6.31 -2.19
C LEU A 173 -23.85 -7.48 -2.41
N ARG A 174 -23.74 -7.90 -3.65
CA ARG A 174 -22.70 -8.85 -4.11
C ARG A 174 -21.80 -8.20 -5.15
N ILE A 175 -20.58 -8.69 -5.23
CA ILE A 175 -19.68 -8.34 -6.33
C ILE A 175 -20.21 -9.02 -7.59
N LEU A 176 -20.44 -8.25 -8.64
CA LEU A 176 -20.74 -8.74 -9.99
C LEU A 176 -19.44 -9.06 -10.72
N GLU A 177 -18.54 -8.07 -10.82
CA GLU A 177 -17.24 -8.20 -11.43
C GLU A 177 -16.20 -7.31 -10.73
N GLU A 178 -14.94 -7.76 -10.68
CA GLU A 178 -13.81 -6.94 -10.24
C GLU A 178 -13.22 -6.20 -11.43
N ILE A 179 -13.06 -4.88 -11.29
CA ILE A 179 -12.52 -4.01 -12.33
C ILE A 179 -11.01 -4.09 -12.33
N ASP A 180 -10.39 -3.83 -11.17
CA ASP A 180 -8.94 -3.91 -10.96
C ASP A 180 -8.58 -3.91 -9.47
N SER A 181 -7.31 -4.15 -9.16
CA SER A 181 -6.74 -4.11 -7.81
C SER A 181 -5.80 -2.93 -7.66
N TYR A 182 -5.94 -2.22 -6.55
CA TYR A 182 -5.22 -0.99 -6.25
C TYR A 182 -4.49 -1.07 -4.92
N GLU A 183 -3.50 -0.20 -4.76
CA GLU A 183 -2.73 -0.07 -3.52
C GLU A 183 -2.23 1.37 -3.34
N THR A 184 -1.68 1.65 -2.18
CA THR A 184 -1.02 2.94 -1.90
C THR A 184 0.28 3.05 -2.67
N VAL A 185 0.49 4.19 -3.31
CA VAL A 185 1.68 4.51 -4.11
C VAL A 185 2.31 5.83 -3.69
N LEU A 186 3.61 5.93 -3.90
CA LEU A 186 4.33 7.20 -3.93
C LEU A 186 4.43 7.63 -5.39
N ILE A 187 3.86 8.79 -5.71
CA ILE A 187 3.92 9.41 -7.04
C ILE A 187 4.90 10.57 -7.06
N GLN A 188 5.41 10.90 -8.23
CA GLN A 188 6.34 12.01 -8.46
C GLN A 188 5.97 12.77 -9.72
N ASN A 189 6.14 14.08 -9.67
CA ASN A 189 6.05 14.96 -10.83
C ASN A 189 7.30 14.81 -11.71
N ASP A 190 7.13 14.83 -13.01
CA ASP A 190 8.23 14.77 -14.01
C ASP A 190 9.19 15.97 -13.93
N ARG A 191 8.72 17.11 -13.40
CA ARG A 191 9.46 18.35 -13.18
C ARG A 191 9.88 18.54 -11.72
N CYS A 192 10.13 17.43 -11.00
CA CYS A 192 10.56 17.47 -9.60
C CYS A 192 11.79 18.38 -9.42
N ARG A 193 11.71 19.32 -8.48
CA ARG A 193 12.69 20.40 -8.28
C ARG A 193 14.00 19.94 -7.68
N ASP A 194 13.93 18.95 -6.80
CA ASP A 194 15.07 18.40 -6.06
C ASP A 194 15.05 16.88 -6.13
N THR A 195 15.61 16.36 -7.22
CA THR A 195 15.65 14.91 -7.47
C THR A 195 16.56 14.18 -6.49
N GLU A 196 17.61 14.82 -5.97
CA GLU A 196 18.52 14.20 -5.00
C GLU A 196 17.80 13.94 -3.67
N THR A 197 17.08 14.94 -3.16
CA THR A 197 16.27 14.76 -1.94
C THR A 197 15.12 13.80 -2.18
N ALA A 198 14.47 13.83 -3.36
CA ALA A 198 13.42 12.87 -3.72
C ALA A 198 13.94 11.42 -3.68
N ASP A 199 15.10 11.16 -4.29
CA ASP A 199 15.73 9.83 -4.27
C ASP A 199 16.15 9.39 -2.86
N ARG A 200 16.55 10.33 -1.99
CA ARG A 200 16.80 10.02 -0.57
C ARG A 200 15.53 9.61 0.16
N VAL A 201 14.41 10.29 -0.11
CA VAL A 201 13.10 9.93 0.45
C VAL A 201 12.68 8.55 -0.05
N VAL A 202 12.76 8.29 -1.35
CA VAL A 202 12.44 6.98 -1.95
C VAL A 202 13.26 5.87 -1.28
N ARG A 203 14.59 5.99 -1.25
CA ARG A 203 15.47 4.97 -0.62
C ARG A 203 15.16 4.72 0.86
N ARG A 204 14.72 5.74 1.61
CA ARG A 204 14.32 5.58 3.01
C ARG A 204 13.00 4.83 3.14
N LEU A 205 12.02 5.13 2.31
CA LEU A 205 10.74 4.43 2.27
C LEU A 205 10.89 2.99 1.77
N GLU A 206 11.74 2.77 0.76
CA GLU A 206 12.09 1.43 0.27
C GLU A 206 12.57 0.51 1.41
N GLY A 207 13.48 1.01 2.27
CA GLY A 207 13.95 0.25 3.41
C GLY A 207 12.86 -0.16 4.39
N VAL A 208 11.80 0.65 4.52
CA VAL A 208 10.62 0.33 5.34
C VAL A 208 9.73 -0.69 4.64
N VAL A 209 9.49 -0.53 3.35
CA VAL A 209 8.63 -1.44 2.56
C VAL A 209 9.25 -2.83 2.52
N ILE A 210 10.55 -2.93 2.21
CA ILE A 210 11.28 -4.20 2.19
C ILE A 210 11.25 -4.86 3.57
N ALA A 211 11.52 -4.10 4.64
CA ALA A 211 11.52 -4.61 6.01
C ALA A 211 10.18 -5.23 6.44
N ARG A 212 9.06 -4.82 5.83
CA ARG A 212 7.73 -5.39 6.12
C ARG A 212 7.56 -6.81 5.59
N ASP A 213 8.30 -7.16 4.56
CA ASP A 213 8.23 -8.49 3.93
C ASP A 213 9.14 -9.50 4.62
N TYR A 214 9.99 -9.06 5.56
CA TYR A 214 10.99 -9.90 6.21
C TYR A 214 10.94 -9.79 7.72
N SER A 215 11.39 -10.88 8.38
CA SER A 215 11.72 -10.93 9.81
C SER A 215 13.15 -11.44 9.95
N LEU A 216 13.80 -11.08 11.03
CA LEU A 216 15.07 -11.67 11.45
C LEU A 216 14.76 -12.90 12.30
N LEU A 217 15.25 -14.06 11.87
CA LEU A 217 15.16 -15.32 12.58
C LEU A 217 16.53 -15.65 13.19
N GLU A 218 16.54 -15.95 14.48
CA GLU A 218 17.73 -16.40 15.22
C GLU A 218 17.41 -17.73 15.87
N TYR A 219 18.34 -18.69 15.81
CA TYR A 219 18.17 -20.00 16.44
C TYR A 219 19.51 -20.64 16.74
N ASN A 220 19.51 -21.59 17.68
CA ASN A 220 20.64 -22.46 17.97
C ASN A 220 20.43 -23.83 17.34
N VAL A 221 21.47 -24.42 16.77
CA VAL A 221 21.38 -25.73 16.12
C VAL A 221 22.66 -26.53 16.37
N PRO A 222 22.58 -27.87 16.55
CA PRO A 222 23.78 -28.70 16.60
C PRO A 222 24.59 -28.54 15.32
N ARG A 223 25.90 -28.39 15.43
CA ARG A 223 26.82 -28.20 14.29
C ARG A 223 26.67 -29.29 13.23
N SER A 224 26.37 -30.52 13.63
CA SER A 224 26.11 -31.65 12.75
C SER A 224 24.84 -31.54 11.92
N LYS A 225 23.94 -30.59 12.27
CA LYS A 225 22.66 -30.32 11.60
C LYS A 225 22.61 -28.96 10.89
N LEU A 226 23.74 -28.22 10.92
CA LEU A 226 23.81 -26.87 10.37
C LEU A 226 23.39 -26.81 8.88
N GLU A 227 23.94 -27.72 8.05
CA GLU A 227 23.64 -27.77 6.61
C GLU A 227 22.12 -27.97 6.35
N ALA A 228 21.47 -28.85 7.13
CA ALA A 228 20.05 -29.08 7.05
C ALA A 228 19.25 -27.85 7.47
N ALA A 229 19.68 -27.10 8.49
CA ALA A 229 19.06 -25.88 8.93
C ALA A 229 19.24 -24.72 7.90
N GLU A 230 20.44 -24.59 7.32
CA GLU A 230 20.70 -23.60 6.25
C GLU A 230 19.86 -23.85 4.99
N ALA A 231 19.57 -25.11 4.66
CA ALA A 231 18.68 -25.46 3.57
C ALA A 231 17.21 -25.01 3.80
N ILE A 232 16.80 -24.90 5.08
CA ILE A 232 15.48 -24.35 5.45
C ILE A 232 15.48 -22.82 5.39
N THR A 233 16.56 -22.20 5.84
CA THR A 233 16.69 -20.73 5.95
C THR A 233 17.97 -20.25 5.26
N PRO A 234 18.02 -20.25 3.91
CA PRO A 234 19.26 -19.92 3.17
C PRO A 234 19.62 -18.42 3.25
N GLY A 235 18.68 -17.55 3.68
CA GLY A 235 18.89 -16.12 3.75
C GLY A 235 18.97 -15.44 2.38
N PHE A 236 19.53 -14.23 2.37
CA PHE A 236 19.72 -13.42 1.15
C PHE A 236 20.98 -13.87 0.37
N ASN A 237 22.14 -13.80 1.01
CA ASN A 237 23.42 -14.28 0.46
C ASN A 237 23.82 -15.57 1.14
N SER A 238 23.78 -15.58 2.47
CA SER A 238 23.98 -16.72 3.36
C SER A 238 23.56 -16.33 4.78
N PRO A 239 23.21 -17.28 5.67
CA PRO A 239 23.00 -16.98 7.08
C PRO A 239 24.33 -16.60 7.76
N THR A 240 24.23 -15.81 8.83
CA THR A 240 25.37 -15.57 9.73
C THR A 240 25.43 -16.71 10.75
N VAL A 241 26.57 -17.38 10.85
CA VAL A 241 26.77 -18.50 11.76
C VAL A 241 27.85 -18.14 12.78
N ASN A 242 27.55 -18.30 14.08
CA ASN A 242 28.47 -18.09 15.19
C ASN A 242 28.59 -19.36 16.01
N THR A 243 29.83 -19.72 16.44
CA THR A 243 30.05 -20.80 17.38
C THR A 243 29.59 -20.37 18.77
N LEU A 244 28.86 -21.22 19.47
CA LEU A 244 28.51 -21.01 20.87
C LEU A 244 29.67 -21.42 21.80
N GLU A 245 29.51 -21.19 23.11
CA GLU A 245 30.50 -21.65 24.11
C GLU A 245 30.67 -23.18 24.03
N ASP A 246 29.58 -23.91 23.84
CA ASP A 246 29.62 -25.31 23.45
C ASP A 246 29.96 -25.42 21.94
N PRO A 247 31.13 -25.94 21.55
CA PRO A 247 31.55 -26.00 20.15
C PRO A 247 30.73 -26.96 19.29
N GLU A 248 29.92 -27.85 19.91
CA GLU A 248 29.01 -28.75 19.21
C GLU A 248 27.73 -28.01 18.75
N TRP A 249 27.53 -26.76 19.18
CA TRP A 249 26.41 -25.92 18.83
C TRP A 249 26.84 -24.66 18.12
N CYS A 250 25.95 -24.16 17.25
CA CYS A 250 26.09 -22.84 16.63
C CYS A 250 24.79 -22.06 16.70
N SER A 251 24.93 -20.74 16.75
CA SER A 251 23.83 -19.81 16.59
C SER A 251 23.78 -19.33 15.15
N VAL A 252 22.61 -19.33 14.56
CA VAL A 252 22.34 -18.87 13.19
C VAL A 252 21.44 -17.66 13.24
N ARG A 253 21.79 -16.64 12.46
CA ARG A 253 20.98 -15.44 12.26
C ARG A 253 20.72 -15.24 10.77
N VAL A 254 19.46 -15.06 10.39
CA VAL A 254 19.07 -15.03 8.98
C VAL A 254 17.81 -14.19 8.75
N MET A 255 17.73 -13.50 7.61
CA MET A 255 16.49 -12.87 7.17
C MET A 255 15.59 -13.87 6.44
N VAL A 256 14.34 -13.97 6.88
CA VAL A 256 13.33 -14.87 6.31
C VAL A 256 12.12 -14.06 5.87
N LYS A 257 11.49 -14.44 4.76
CA LYS A 257 10.20 -13.82 4.36
C LYS A 257 9.16 -14.04 5.45
N ARG A 258 8.50 -12.99 5.88
CA ARG A 258 7.54 -13.01 6.99
C ARG A 258 6.45 -14.09 6.83
N GLY A 259 5.93 -14.28 5.62
CA GLY A 259 4.94 -15.31 5.34
C GLY A 259 5.45 -16.76 5.46
N ALA A 260 6.79 -16.97 5.52
CA ALA A 260 7.41 -18.27 5.63
C ALA A 260 8.00 -18.53 7.04
N VAL A 261 7.91 -17.58 7.97
CA VAL A 261 8.57 -17.67 9.28
C VAL A 261 8.06 -18.86 10.09
N ILE A 262 6.74 -19.01 10.20
CA ILE A 262 6.15 -20.08 11.03
C ILE A 262 6.52 -21.46 10.49
N ASP A 263 6.38 -21.68 9.17
CA ASP A 263 6.80 -22.94 8.53
C ASP A 263 8.31 -23.21 8.73
N ALA A 264 9.12 -22.17 8.61
CA ALA A 264 10.56 -22.29 8.86
C ALA A 264 10.87 -22.66 10.31
N MET A 265 10.19 -22.06 11.30
CA MET A 265 10.36 -22.40 12.72
C MET A 265 10.00 -23.86 13.01
N GLU A 266 8.84 -24.33 12.53
CA GLU A 266 8.41 -25.73 12.70
C GLU A 266 9.41 -26.72 12.07
N ARG A 267 9.90 -26.43 10.87
CA ARG A 267 10.91 -27.26 10.19
C ARG A 267 12.26 -27.24 10.90
N LEU A 268 12.68 -26.09 11.42
CA LEU A 268 13.91 -25.97 12.21
C LEU A 268 13.85 -26.81 13.48
N GLU A 269 12.73 -26.83 14.19
CA GLU A 269 12.52 -27.70 15.37
C GLU A 269 12.68 -29.18 15.01
N THR A 270 12.18 -29.63 13.85
CA THR A 270 12.30 -31.03 13.42
C THR A 270 13.74 -31.47 13.13
N VAL A 271 14.63 -30.55 12.76
CA VAL A 271 16.08 -30.85 12.58
C VAL A 271 16.88 -30.65 13.84
N GLY A 272 16.24 -30.28 14.96
CA GLY A 272 16.85 -30.17 16.28
C GLY A 272 17.32 -28.76 16.64
N ALA A 273 16.84 -27.74 15.97
CA ALA A 273 17.07 -26.36 16.38
C ALA A 273 16.30 -26.04 17.67
N SER A 274 16.84 -25.13 18.46
CA SER A 274 16.27 -24.67 19.72
C SER A 274 16.42 -23.15 19.85
N ALA A 275 15.75 -22.54 20.83
CA ALA A 275 15.77 -21.10 21.06
C ALA A 275 15.48 -20.29 19.76
N VAL A 276 14.47 -20.72 19.00
CA VAL A 276 14.10 -20.08 17.74
C VAL A 276 13.33 -18.80 18.05
N ILE A 277 13.87 -17.66 17.63
CA ILE A 277 13.37 -16.32 17.96
C ILE A 277 13.12 -15.54 16.67
N GLU A 278 11.91 -15.00 16.52
CA GLU A 278 11.58 -14.03 15.46
C GLU A 278 11.71 -12.60 16.00
N THR A 279 12.42 -11.75 15.27
CA THR A 279 12.50 -10.31 15.54
C THR A 279 12.00 -9.54 14.32
N PRO A 280 10.95 -8.70 14.48
CA PRO A 280 10.48 -7.83 13.40
C PRO A 280 11.55 -6.83 12.97
N ILE A 281 11.70 -6.63 11.66
CA ILE A 281 12.61 -5.64 11.08
C ILE A 281 11.81 -4.37 10.80
N SER A 282 12.27 -3.22 11.29
CA SER A 282 11.60 -1.93 11.06
C SER A 282 12.13 -1.18 9.84
N ASN A 283 13.38 -1.42 9.45
CA ASN A 283 14.02 -0.85 8.26
C ASN A 283 15.21 -1.70 7.86
N CYS A 284 15.40 -1.95 6.58
CA CYS A 284 16.58 -2.66 6.05
C CYS A 284 16.95 -2.12 4.66
N ARG A 285 18.16 -2.42 4.24
CA ARG A 285 18.63 -2.18 2.86
C ARG A 285 19.22 -3.49 2.35
N LEU A 286 18.84 -3.86 1.13
CA LEU A 286 19.27 -5.08 0.47
C LEU A 286 20.19 -4.75 -0.69
#